data_0daf8f693efdaed7f7635a048f2323ce
#
_entry.id   0daf8f693efdaed7f7635a048f2323ce
#
_cell.length_a   1.000
_cell.length_b   1.000
_cell.length_c   1.000
_cell.angle_alpha   90.00
_cell.angle_beta   90.00
_cell.angle_gamma   90.00
#
_symmetry.space_group_name_H-M   'P 1'
#
loop_
_entity.id
_entity.type
_entity.pdbx_description
1 polymer ?
#
loop_
_entity_poly.entity_id
_entity_poly.type
_entity_poly.pdbx_seq_one_letter_code
_entity_poly.pdbx_strand_id
1 'polypeptide(L)'
;MNILLPTDVFPPHCGGAGWSAHALALALIARGHTVTAIVPREGQEGIHTGETFSVPTVFVGYRAPRIPFVRNYARNERLWIHLARTIAMLSTDRSLHRAPVVIHAQHVQVAPAAVMAGLRVGAPVIISVRDHWPWDYFATGLHGDRIPYPRQTWASLATDLPARLGPLRGAVALPAIPYMLAHLAWRRAALRQASAVIAGSRYIADRLRELVEPDRLHVIPNIVDLTAIDAITATPPTSVPLDEPFVLFIGKLERNKGAHLLCDIVHAACDALQRHTLVIAGTGPLKHDLEQAMHTTQVRARFLDWIDHDEALRLMAHCDLLLFPSAWGEPLSRVLLEACACRTPVLAMPTGGTPDIIVDGENGALATTVPAFVHRMVELINQPEKRRALGVEARHRAERRFAPGVVAAQLETLYQSLLR
;
A
#
# COMPACT_ATOMS: atom_id res chain seq x y z
N MET A 1 -3.22 -4.85 -26.33
CA MET A 1 -2.75 -6.10 -25.70
C MET A 1 -3.84 -6.63 -24.78
N ASN A 2 -3.81 -7.91 -24.49
CA ASN A 2 -4.68 -8.52 -23.49
C ASN A 2 -3.91 -8.68 -22.18
N ILE A 3 -4.45 -8.18 -21.09
CA ILE A 3 -3.80 -8.15 -19.79
C ILE A 3 -4.68 -8.92 -18.81
N LEU A 4 -4.18 -10.04 -18.33
CA LEU A 4 -4.76 -10.76 -17.20
C LEU A 4 -4.17 -10.20 -15.93
N LEU A 5 -5.02 -9.73 -15.01
CA LEU A 5 -4.65 -9.06 -13.77
C LEU A 5 -5.07 -9.88 -12.54
N PRO A 6 -4.36 -10.97 -12.20
CA PRO A 6 -4.61 -11.69 -10.96
C PRO A 6 -4.35 -10.79 -9.76
N THR A 7 -5.30 -10.73 -8.82
CA THR A 7 -5.20 -9.91 -7.61
C THR A 7 -5.92 -10.57 -6.43
N ASP A 8 -5.29 -10.60 -5.26
CA ASP A 8 -5.86 -11.21 -4.04
C ASP A 8 -7.03 -10.39 -3.51
N VAL A 9 -6.97 -9.08 -3.69
CA VAL A 9 -7.92 -8.10 -3.17
C VAL A 9 -8.36 -7.15 -4.27
N PHE A 10 -9.67 -6.90 -4.33
CA PHE A 10 -10.29 -6.04 -5.34
C PHE A 10 -11.54 -5.39 -4.75
N PRO A 11 -11.97 -4.20 -5.19
CA PRO A 11 -13.17 -3.55 -4.70
C PRO A 11 -14.43 -4.44 -4.71
N PRO A 12 -15.47 -4.13 -3.87
CA PRO A 12 -15.61 -2.93 -3.02
C PRO A 12 -14.96 -3.06 -1.64
N HIS A 13 -14.82 -4.27 -1.09
CA HIS A 13 -14.40 -4.48 0.30
C HIS A 13 -12.90 -4.80 0.38
N CYS A 14 -12.06 -3.80 0.13
CA CYS A 14 -10.61 -3.98 0.14
C CYS A 14 -9.89 -2.74 0.67
N GLY A 15 -8.62 -2.93 1.07
CA GLY A 15 -7.71 -1.83 1.41
C GLY A 15 -7.11 -1.15 0.18
N GLY A 16 -6.20 -0.21 0.42
CA GLY A 16 -5.55 0.59 -0.62
C GLY A 16 -4.88 -0.19 -1.76
N ALA A 17 -4.44 -1.41 -1.47
CA ALA A 17 -3.85 -2.30 -2.48
C ALA A 17 -4.86 -2.74 -3.56
N GLY A 18 -6.09 -3.08 -3.16
CA GLY A 18 -7.16 -3.46 -4.10
C GLY A 18 -7.62 -2.27 -4.96
N TRP A 19 -7.77 -1.10 -4.37
CA TRP A 19 -8.06 0.13 -5.11
C TRP A 19 -6.94 0.52 -6.07
N SER A 20 -5.68 0.28 -5.71
CA SER A 20 -4.54 0.51 -6.62
C SER A 20 -4.56 -0.44 -7.83
N ALA A 21 -4.93 -1.72 -7.62
CA ALA A 21 -5.09 -2.68 -8.70
C ALA A 21 -6.25 -2.31 -9.63
N HIS A 22 -7.36 -1.82 -9.07
CA HIS A 22 -8.52 -1.36 -9.82
C HIS A 22 -8.20 -0.11 -10.65
N ALA A 23 -7.58 0.91 -10.05
CA ALA A 23 -7.17 2.12 -10.75
C ALA A 23 -6.20 1.82 -11.89
N LEU A 24 -5.29 0.84 -11.69
CA LEU A 24 -4.42 0.34 -12.74
C LEU A 24 -5.21 -0.29 -13.89
N ALA A 25 -6.18 -1.15 -13.58
CA ALA A 25 -7.02 -1.77 -14.61
C ALA A 25 -7.74 -0.73 -15.44
N LEU A 26 -8.38 0.26 -14.82
CA LEU A 26 -9.07 1.36 -15.52
C LEU A 26 -8.12 2.19 -16.38
N ALA A 27 -6.92 2.51 -15.87
CA ALA A 27 -5.92 3.26 -16.62
C ALA A 27 -5.44 2.53 -17.88
N LEU A 28 -5.29 1.21 -17.81
CA LEU A 28 -4.92 0.38 -18.95
C LEU A 28 -6.09 0.22 -19.95
N ILE A 29 -7.31 0.09 -19.47
CA ILE A 29 -8.53 0.08 -20.32
C ILE A 29 -8.65 1.41 -21.08
N ALA A 30 -8.47 2.54 -20.39
CA ALA A 30 -8.52 3.86 -21.01
C ALA A 30 -7.46 4.07 -22.11
N ARG A 31 -6.38 3.26 -22.10
CA ARG A 31 -5.34 3.24 -23.15
C ARG A 31 -5.62 2.23 -24.26
N GLY A 32 -6.80 1.62 -24.29
CA GLY A 32 -7.24 0.69 -25.34
C GLY A 32 -6.76 -0.76 -25.15
N HIS A 33 -6.36 -1.14 -23.93
CA HIS A 33 -6.06 -2.53 -23.63
C HIS A 33 -7.30 -3.29 -23.16
N THR A 34 -7.36 -4.58 -23.46
CA THR A 34 -8.36 -5.48 -22.87
C THR A 34 -7.78 -5.96 -21.53
N VAL A 35 -8.45 -5.64 -20.43
CA VAL A 35 -8.02 -6.04 -19.09
C VAL A 35 -9.08 -6.92 -18.44
N THR A 36 -8.64 -8.05 -17.87
CA THR A 36 -9.51 -8.93 -17.09
C THR A 36 -8.90 -9.14 -15.70
N ALA A 37 -9.57 -8.68 -14.67
CA ALA A 37 -9.18 -8.97 -13.29
C ALA A 37 -9.53 -10.41 -12.94
N ILE A 38 -8.65 -11.12 -12.20
CA ILE A 38 -8.87 -12.49 -11.74
C ILE A 38 -8.77 -12.48 -10.21
N VAL A 39 -9.90 -12.70 -9.55
CA VAL A 39 -10.04 -12.47 -8.10
C VAL A 39 -10.47 -13.75 -7.39
N PRO A 40 -9.69 -14.28 -6.45
CA PRO A 40 -10.12 -15.41 -5.63
C PRO A 40 -11.23 -14.98 -4.66
N ARG A 41 -12.25 -15.82 -4.50
CA ARG A 41 -13.36 -15.60 -3.56
C ARG A 41 -13.55 -16.79 -2.63
N GLU A 42 -13.31 -16.56 -1.34
CA GLU A 42 -13.57 -17.57 -0.29
C GLU A 42 -15.07 -17.75 -0.10
N GLY A 43 -15.52 -18.99 0.04
CA GLY A 43 -16.94 -19.35 0.29
C GLY A 43 -17.77 -19.51 -0.97
N GLN A 44 -17.23 -19.28 -2.15
CA GLN A 44 -17.87 -19.57 -3.44
C GLN A 44 -17.28 -20.85 -4.06
N GLU A 45 -17.99 -21.44 -5.00
CA GLU A 45 -17.50 -22.56 -5.81
C GLU A 45 -17.50 -22.21 -7.30
N GLY A 46 -16.58 -22.79 -8.04
CA GLY A 46 -16.49 -22.61 -9.48
C GLY A 46 -15.90 -21.27 -9.92
N ILE A 47 -16.06 -20.99 -11.21
CA ILE A 47 -15.58 -19.78 -11.86
C ILE A 47 -16.82 -18.98 -12.29
N HIS A 48 -16.84 -17.71 -11.92
CA HIS A 48 -17.93 -16.80 -12.27
C HIS A 48 -17.33 -15.57 -12.99
N THR A 49 -17.99 -15.16 -14.06
CA THR A 49 -17.65 -13.93 -14.78
C THR A 49 -18.59 -12.81 -14.37
N GLY A 50 -18.08 -11.60 -14.33
CA GLY A 50 -18.86 -10.40 -13.99
C GLY A 50 -18.06 -9.14 -14.25
N GLU A 51 -18.53 -8.06 -13.70
CA GLU A 51 -17.88 -6.74 -13.78
C GLU A 51 -17.79 -6.13 -12.38
N THR A 52 -16.68 -5.50 -12.09
CA THR A 52 -16.46 -4.78 -10.83
C THR A 52 -16.04 -3.35 -11.13
N PHE A 53 -16.94 -2.38 -10.92
CA PHE A 53 -16.70 -0.96 -11.21
C PHE A 53 -16.05 -0.74 -12.59
N SER A 54 -16.72 -1.21 -13.63
CA SER A 54 -16.29 -1.10 -15.05
C SER A 54 -15.02 -1.89 -15.42
N VAL A 55 -14.61 -2.84 -14.59
CA VAL A 55 -13.51 -3.75 -14.90
C VAL A 55 -14.05 -5.18 -15.07
N PRO A 56 -13.91 -5.82 -16.26
CA PRO A 56 -14.23 -7.22 -16.46
C PRO A 56 -13.50 -8.08 -15.44
N THR A 57 -14.23 -8.91 -14.69
CA THR A 57 -13.71 -9.65 -13.54
C THR A 57 -14.11 -11.12 -13.60
N VAL A 58 -13.14 -11.99 -13.43
CA VAL A 58 -13.33 -13.43 -13.24
C VAL A 58 -13.10 -13.78 -11.77
N PHE A 59 -14.12 -14.28 -11.12
CA PHE A 59 -14.07 -14.72 -9.73
C PHE A 59 -13.76 -16.22 -9.68
N VAL A 60 -12.71 -16.59 -8.93
CA VAL A 60 -12.32 -17.99 -8.74
C VAL A 60 -12.70 -18.40 -7.32
N GLY A 61 -13.78 -19.17 -7.21
CA GLY A 61 -14.29 -19.64 -5.94
C GLY A 61 -13.38 -20.69 -5.28
N TYR A 62 -13.24 -20.62 -3.95
CA TYR A 62 -12.54 -21.64 -3.18
C TYR A 62 -13.11 -21.75 -1.77
N ARG A 63 -12.91 -22.93 -1.15
CA ARG A 63 -13.27 -23.17 0.25
C ARG A 63 -12.01 -23.34 1.09
N ALA A 64 -11.97 -22.66 2.23
CA ALA A 64 -10.92 -22.81 3.23
C ALA A 64 -11.57 -23.15 4.59
N PRO A 65 -11.30 -24.34 5.15
CA PRO A 65 -11.86 -24.74 6.45
C PRO A 65 -11.31 -23.83 7.55
N ARG A 66 -12.09 -23.60 8.61
CA ARG A 66 -11.70 -22.76 9.75
C ARG A 66 -10.72 -23.43 10.72
N ILE A 67 -9.93 -24.38 10.21
CA ILE A 67 -8.91 -25.10 10.99
C ILE A 67 -7.56 -24.38 10.80
N PRO A 68 -6.90 -23.92 11.86
CA PRO A 68 -5.58 -23.31 11.77
C PRO A 68 -4.61 -24.16 10.90
N PHE A 69 -3.74 -23.51 10.15
CA PHE A 69 -2.80 -24.05 9.17
C PHE A 69 -3.45 -24.70 7.93
N VAL A 70 -4.48 -25.53 8.08
CA VAL A 70 -5.25 -26.10 6.94
C VAL A 70 -5.90 -24.96 6.13
N ARG A 71 -6.42 -23.96 6.82
CA ARG A 71 -6.94 -22.75 6.17
C ARG A 71 -5.89 -22.04 5.35
N ASN A 72 -4.68 -21.86 5.89
CA ASN A 72 -3.60 -21.19 5.18
C ASN A 72 -3.18 -21.98 3.94
N TYR A 73 -3.02 -23.29 4.05
CA TYR A 73 -2.76 -24.16 2.90
C TYR A 73 -3.86 -24.07 1.84
N ALA A 74 -5.12 -24.09 2.24
CA ALA A 74 -6.25 -24.00 1.30
C ALA A 74 -6.32 -22.63 0.58
N ARG A 75 -5.98 -21.55 1.30
CA ARG A 75 -5.97 -20.17 0.78
C ARG A 75 -4.74 -19.85 -0.09
N ASN A 76 -3.71 -20.64 0.00
CA ASN A 76 -2.47 -20.44 -0.74
C ASN A 76 -2.24 -21.62 -1.71
N GLU A 77 -1.55 -22.64 -1.32
CA GLU A 77 -1.00 -23.67 -2.22
C GLU A 77 -2.08 -24.41 -3.00
N ARG A 78 -3.19 -24.77 -2.35
CA ARG A 78 -4.33 -25.40 -3.03
C ARG A 78 -4.99 -24.42 -4.01
N LEU A 79 -5.17 -23.17 -3.60
CA LEU A 79 -5.74 -22.13 -4.44
C LEU A 79 -4.84 -21.81 -5.65
N TRP A 80 -3.52 -21.82 -5.49
CA TRP A 80 -2.58 -21.56 -6.60
C TRP A 80 -2.81 -22.50 -7.79
N ILE A 81 -3.10 -23.75 -7.53
CA ILE A 81 -3.38 -24.74 -8.59
C ILE A 81 -4.64 -24.37 -9.36
N HIS A 82 -5.70 -23.98 -8.67
CA HIS A 82 -6.96 -23.57 -9.31
C HIS A 82 -6.80 -22.26 -10.08
N LEU A 83 -6.17 -21.27 -9.48
CA LEU A 83 -5.87 -20.00 -10.13
C LEU A 83 -4.98 -20.17 -11.36
N ALA A 84 -3.90 -20.97 -11.25
CA ALA A 84 -3.01 -21.22 -12.38
C ALA A 84 -3.73 -21.87 -13.57
N ARG A 85 -4.63 -22.82 -13.30
CA ARG A 85 -5.46 -23.44 -14.35
C ARG A 85 -6.40 -22.42 -15.00
N THR A 86 -7.07 -21.58 -14.21
CA THR A 86 -7.97 -20.54 -14.71
C THR A 86 -7.22 -19.50 -15.52
N ILE A 87 -6.06 -19.00 -15.03
CA ILE A 87 -5.23 -18.05 -15.74
C ILE A 87 -4.73 -18.66 -17.07
N ALA A 88 -4.24 -19.90 -17.06
CA ALA A 88 -3.80 -20.59 -18.27
C ALA A 88 -4.93 -20.79 -19.30
N MET A 89 -6.12 -21.19 -18.84
CA MET A 89 -7.32 -21.32 -19.67
C MET A 89 -7.66 -19.98 -20.35
N LEU A 90 -7.75 -18.90 -19.56
CA LEU A 90 -8.04 -17.57 -20.09
C LEU A 90 -6.92 -17.07 -21.03
N SER A 91 -5.67 -17.39 -20.76
CA SER A 91 -4.53 -17.00 -21.62
C SER A 91 -4.57 -17.66 -22.99
N THR A 92 -5.15 -18.86 -23.13
CA THR A 92 -5.18 -19.64 -24.38
C THR A 92 -6.51 -19.55 -25.11
N ASP A 93 -7.51 -18.90 -24.54
CA ASP A 93 -8.83 -18.75 -25.15
C ASP A 93 -8.78 -17.75 -26.33
N ARG A 94 -8.72 -18.30 -27.54
CA ARG A 94 -8.68 -17.51 -28.79
C ARG A 94 -9.99 -16.75 -29.07
N SER A 95 -11.09 -17.12 -28.42
CA SER A 95 -12.35 -16.39 -28.54
C SER A 95 -12.30 -15.05 -27.78
N LEU A 96 -11.52 -15.02 -26.71
CA LEU A 96 -11.30 -13.82 -25.88
C LEU A 96 -10.12 -12.98 -26.39
N HIS A 97 -9.12 -13.58 -27.04
CA HIS A 97 -7.85 -12.93 -27.33
C HIS A 97 -7.37 -13.11 -28.77
N ARG A 98 -7.46 -12.01 -29.53
CA ARG A 98 -6.79 -11.89 -30.86
C ARG A 98 -5.38 -11.30 -30.79
N ALA A 99 -4.96 -10.83 -29.61
CA ALA A 99 -3.69 -10.14 -29.36
C ALA A 99 -2.86 -10.86 -28.29
N PRO A 100 -1.54 -10.63 -28.23
CA PRO A 100 -0.67 -11.22 -27.23
C PRO A 100 -1.16 -10.98 -25.80
N VAL A 101 -0.97 -11.96 -24.92
CA VAL A 101 -1.41 -11.95 -23.53
C VAL A 101 -0.24 -11.68 -22.59
N VAL A 102 -0.44 -10.80 -21.63
CA VAL A 102 0.47 -10.53 -20.51
C VAL A 102 -0.24 -10.87 -19.20
N ILE A 103 0.43 -11.55 -18.30
CA ILE A 103 -0.08 -11.88 -16.95
C ILE A 103 0.61 -10.95 -15.96
N HIS A 104 -0.16 -10.07 -15.28
CA HIS A 104 0.39 -9.13 -14.30
C HIS A 104 -0.21 -9.35 -12.91
N ALA A 105 0.45 -10.16 -12.08
CA ALA A 105 0.06 -10.43 -10.71
C ALA A 105 0.27 -9.23 -9.78
N GLN A 106 -0.74 -8.88 -8.99
CA GLN A 106 -0.75 -7.66 -8.18
C GLN A 106 -0.31 -7.89 -6.73
N HIS A 107 -0.39 -9.11 -6.22
CA HIS A 107 -0.11 -9.41 -4.81
C HIS A 107 0.42 -10.83 -4.60
N VAL A 108 0.79 -11.10 -3.33
CA VAL A 108 1.48 -12.30 -2.89
C VAL A 108 0.69 -13.59 -3.13
N GLN A 109 -0.62 -13.59 -2.89
CA GLN A 109 -1.43 -14.80 -2.93
C GLN A 109 -1.58 -15.34 -4.36
N VAL A 110 -1.57 -14.45 -5.36
CA VAL A 110 -1.76 -14.80 -6.77
C VAL A 110 -0.44 -14.94 -7.54
N ALA A 111 0.67 -14.41 -7.02
CA ALA A 111 1.94 -14.39 -7.71
C ALA A 111 2.48 -15.80 -8.09
N PRO A 112 2.51 -16.81 -7.21
CA PRO A 112 2.93 -18.15 -7.59
C PRO A 112 2.02 -18.79 -8.65
N ALA A 113 0.71 -18.59 -8.56
CA ALA A 113 -0.25 -19.10 -9.53
C ALA A 113 -0.05 -18.48 -10.93
N ALA A 114 0.23 -17.17 -10.99
CA ALA A 114 0.51 -16.46 -12.22
C ALA A 114 1.76 -17.02 -12.92
N VAL A 115 2.84 -17.27 -12.17
CA VAL A 115 4.07 -17.87 -12.69
C VAL A 115 3.82 -19.29 -13.20
N MET A 116 3.11 -20.13 -12.43
CA MET A 116 2.75 -21.47 -12.87
C MET A 116 1.95 -21.46 -14.18
N ALA A 117 1.02 -20.51 -14.33
CA ALA A 117 0.24 -20.35 -15.55
C ALA A 117 1.12 -19.89 -16.72
N GLY A 118 1.93 -18.84 -16.52
CA GLY A 118 2.78 -18.27 -17.55
C GLY A 118 3.79 -19.28 -18.10
N LEU A 119 4.45 -20.06 -17.23
CA LEU A 119 5.35 -21.15 -17.65
C LEU A 119 4.62 -22.22 -18.46
N ARG A 120 3.37 -22.52 -18.14
CA ARG A 120 2.57 -23.53 -18.85
C ARG A 120 2.16 -23.09 -20.26
N VAL A 121 1.88 -21.79 -20.46
CA VAL A 121 1.33 -21.27 -21.75
C VAL A 121 2.35 -20.44 -22.53
N GLY A 122 3.56 -20.23 -22.00
CA GLY A 122 4.59 -19.40 -22.63
C GLY A 122 4.28 -17.90 -22.63
N ALA A 123 3.43 -17.42 -21.69
CA ALA A 123 3.10 -16.01 -21.58
C ALA A 123 4.01 -15.29 -20.57
N PRO A 124 4.44 -14.05 -20.85
CA PRO A 124 5.24 -13.27 -19.89
C PRO A 124 4.45 -12.96 -18.63
N VAL A 125 5.14 -13.09 -17.49
CA VAL A 125 4.57 -12.85 -16.15
C VAL A 125 5.28 -11.69 -15.48
N ILE A 126 4.50 -10.70 -15.06
CA ILE A 126 4.97 -9.59 -14.25
C ILE A 126 4.38 -9.74 -12.83
N ILE A 127 5.19 -9.42 -11.81
CA ILE A 127 4.75 -9.42 -10.41
C ILE A 127 4.98 -8.05 -9.80
N SER A 128 3.93 -7.40 -9.29
CA SER A 128 4.05 -6.20 -8.47
C SER A 128 4.31 -6.54 -7.00
N VAL A 129 5.35 -5.97 -6.42
CA VAL A 129 5.70 -6.07 -5.00
C VAL A 129 5.43 -4.72 -4.34
N ARG A 130 4.40 -4.68 -3.49
CA ARG A 130 3.90 -3.46 -2.86
C ARG A 130 4.03 -3.43 -1.34
N ASP A 131 4.57 -4.49 -0.75
CA ASP A 131 4.81 -4.64 0.68
C ASP A 131 6.00 -5.57 0.97
N HIS A 132 6.17 -5.99 2.22
CA HIS A 132 7.30 -6.79 2.67
C HIS A 132 7.14 -8.31 2.49
N TRP A 133 6.14 -8.78 1.75
CA TRP A 133 5.84 -10.20 1.60
C TRP A 133 6.97 -11.12 1.07
N PRO A 134 7.99 -10.64 0.33
CA PRO A 134 9.11 -11.49 -0.05
C PRO A 134 10.03 -11.86 1.12
N TRP A 135 10.04 -11.07 2.18
CA TRP A 135 10.95 -11.23 3.34
C TRP A 135 10.23 -11.64 4.62
N ASP A 136 8.95 -11.36 4.70
CA ASP A 136 8.12 -11.51 5.89
C ASP A 136 6.83 -12.28 5.56
N TYR A 137 6.58 -13.35 6.32
CA TYR A 137 5.36 -14.14 6.17
C TYR A 137 4.09 -13.30 6.38
N PHE A 138 4.15 -12.36 7.31
CA PHE A 138 3.04 -11.44 7.64
C PHE A 138 3.02 -10.17 6.78
N ALA A 139 3.98 -10.01 5.89
CA ALA A 139 4.10 -8.87 4.97
C ALA A 139 4.27 -7.49 5.63
N THR A 140 4.60 -7.44 6.93
CA THR A 140 4.79 -6.19 7.67
C THR A 140 6.23 -5.70 7.70
N GLY A 141 7.21 -6.60 7.62
CA GLY A 141 8.62 -6.30 7.82
C GLY A 141 8.97 -5.88 9.24
N LEU A 142 8.11 -6.24 10.21
CA LEU A 142 8.26 -5.89 11.62
C LEU A 142 8.27 -7.15 12.49
N HIS A 143 9.04 -7.11 13.57
CA HIS A 143 8.97 -8.05 14.66
C HIS A 143 7.89 -7.59 15.66
N GLY A 144 6.79 -8.34 15.74
CA GLY A 144 5.57 -7.80 16.35
C GLY A 144 5.07 -6.58 15.57
N ASP A 145 5.02 -5.43 16.23
CA ASP A 145 4.69 -4.13 15.64
C ASP A 145 5.78 -3.07 15.86
N ARG A 146 6.97 -3.48 16.32
CA ARG A 146 7.94 -2.57 16.91
C ARG A 146 9.26 -2.46 16.16
N ILE A 147 9.89 -3.58 15.86
CA ILE A 147 11.29 -3.62 15.43
C ILE A 147 11.36 -4.06 13.98
N PRO A 148 11.88 -3.21 13.06
CA PRO A 148 12.15 -3.65 11.69
C PRO A 148 13.23 -4.73 11.70
N TYR A 149 13.05 -5.76 10.88
CA TYR A 149 14.09 -6.75 10.63
C TYR A 149 14.20 -7.03 9.13
N PRO A 150 15.41 -7.30 8.63
CA PRO A 150 15.63 -7.44 7.19
C PRO A 150 15.06 -8.74 6.62
N ARG A 151 15.04 -9.82 7.40
CA ARG A 151 14.68 -11.16 6.92
C ARG A 151 14.18 -12.07 8.03
N GLN A 152 13.08 -12.77 7.80
CA GLN A 152 12.59 -13.77 8.75
C GLN A 152 13.44 -15.02 8.73
N THR A 153 13.76 -15.51 9.93
CA THR A 153 14.45 -16.76 10.24
C THR A 153 13.60 -17.57 11.19
N TRP A 154 14.01 -18.80 11.48
CA TRP A 154 13.36 -19.63 12.49
C TRP A 154 13.33 -18.92 13.85
N ALA A 155 14.47 -18.38 14.29
CA ALA A 155 14.58 -17.69 15.58
C ALA A 155 13.70 -16.43 15.64
N SER A 156 13.67 -15.61 14.58
CA SER A 156 12.83 -14.43 14.56
C SER A 156 11.34 -14.76 14.56
N LEU A 157 10.91 -15.82 13.88
CA LEU A 157 9.52 -16.28 13.91
C LEU A 157 9.15 -16.87 15.27
N ALA A 158 10.06 -17.59 15.95
CA ALA A 158 9.80 -18.14 17.27
C ALA A 158 9.56 -17.05 18.32
N THR A 159 10.17 -15.89 18.17
CA THR A 159 9.91 -14.72 19.06
C THR A 159 8.76 -13.84 18.57
N ASP A 160 8.54 -13.74 17.25
CA ASP A 160 7.49 -12.93 16.66
C ASP A 160 6.07 -13.50 16.89
N LEU A 161 5.91 -14.82 16.80
CA LEU A 161 4.63 -15.48 16.99
C LEU A 161 4.00 -15.20 18.37
N PRO A 162 4.72 -15.37 19.50
CA PRO A 162 4.19 -14.98 20.80
C PRO A 162 3.91 -13.48 20.94
N ALA A 163 4.73 -12.63 20.31
CA ALA A 163 4.53 -11.18 20.35
C ALA A 163 3.24 -10.75 19.62
N ARG A 164 2.87 -11.45 18.52
CA ARG A 164 1.66 -11.16 17.72
C ARG A 164 0.39 -11.81 18.26
N LEU A 165 0.49 -13.07 18.67
CA LEU A 165 -0.67 -13.90 19.01
C LEU A 165 -0.92 -14.00 20.51
N GLY A 166 -0.03 -13.46 21.33
CA GLY A 166 0.05 -13.70 22.75
C GLY A 166 0.82 -14.99 23.10
N PRO A 167 1.30 -15.14 24.34
CA PRO A 167 2.28 -16.19 24.70
C PRO A 167 1.74 -17.59 24.44
N LEU A 168 0.51 -17.90 24.84
CA LEU A 168 -0.06 -19.25 24.72
C LEU A 168 -0.32 -19.63 23.25
N ARG A 169 -1.03 -18.76 22.49
CA ARG A 169 -1.35 -19.02 21.08
C ARG A 169 -0.07 -19.02 20.22
N GLY A 170 0.89 -18.17 20.54
CA GLY A 170 2.18 -18.11 19.88
C GLY A 170 2.97 -19.42 20.06
N ALA A 171 3.00 -19.96 21.27
CA ALA A 171 3.65 -21.25 21.56
C ALA A 171 3.01 -22.40 20.75
N VAL A 172 1.66 -22.45 20.70
CA VAL A 172 0.91 -23.44 19.90
C VAL A 172 1.20 -23.28 18.39
N ALA A 173 1.56 -22.09 17.94
CA ALA A 173 1.87 -21.82 16.54
C ALA A 173 3.32 -22.14 16.13
N LEU A 174 4.25 -22.38 17.07
CA LEU A 174 5.66 -22.66 16.76
C LEU A 174 5.89 -23.83 15.76
N PRO A 175 5.15 -24.96 15.81
CA PRO A 175 5.28 -26.04 14.83
C PRO A 175 4.99 -25.63 13.39
N ALA A 176 4.35 -24.48 13.15
CA ALA A 176 4.10 -23.97 11.81
C ALA A 176 5.29 -23.23 11.18
N ILE A 177 6.34 -22.95 11.92
CA ILE A 177 7.50 -22.21 11.41
C ILE A 177 8.12 -22.83 10.15
N PRO A 178 8.33 -24.16 10.07
CA PRO A 178 8.83 -24.78 8.84
C PRO A 178 7.94 -24.51 7.63
N TYR A 179 6.61 -24.59 7.79
CA TYR A 179 5.66 -24.24 6.73
C TYR A 179 5.78 -22.77 6.33
N MET A 180 5.88 -21.86 7.30
CA MET A 180 6.01 -20.42 7.03
C MET A 180 7.28 -20.10 6.25
N LEU A 181 8.40 -20.73 6.58
CA LEU A 181 9.67 -20.58 5.87
C LEU A 181 9.63 -21.19 4.46
N ALA A 182 9.02 -22.36 4.30
CA ALA A 182 8.80 -22.98 2.99
C ALA A 182 7.92 -22.10 2.11
N HIS A 183 6.84 -21.55 2.67
CA HIS A 183 5.95 -20.63 1.97
C HIS A 183 6.68 -19.36 1.51
N LEU A 184 7.56 -18.78 2.33
CA LEU A 184 8.43 -17.66 1.93
C LEU A 184 9.39 -18.07 0.79
N ALA A 185 9.94 -19.29 0.83
CA ALA A 185 10.80 -19.79 -0.24
C ALA A 185 10.05 -19.90 -1.58
N TRP A 186 8.82 -20.38 -1.58
CA TRP A 186 7.96 -20.44 -2.78
C TRP A 186 7.62 -19.05 -3.34
N ARG A 187 7.30 -18.08 -2.48
CA ARG A 187 7.09 -16.69 -2.89
C ARG A 187 8.32 -16.11 -3.59
N ARG A 188 9.51 -16.35 -3.03
CA ARG A 188 10.80 -15.93 -3.63
C ARG A 188 11.10 -16.66 -4.95
N ALA A 189 10.79 -17.94 -5.02
CA ALA A 189 10.94 -18.72 -6.26
C ALA A 189 10.07 -18.15 -7.38
N ALA A 190 8.84 -17.73 -7.08
CA ALA A 190 7.96 -17.07 -8.05
C ALA A 190 8.58 -15.76 -8.58
N LEU A 191 9.17 -14.92 -7.70
CA LEU A 191 9.85 -13.70 -8.11
C LEU A 191 11.04 -13.97 -9.04
N ARG A 192 11.85 -15.01 -8.75
CA ARG A 192 12.99 -15.40 -9.58
C ARG A 192 12.58 -15.91 -10.97
N GLN A 193 11.38 -16.45 -11.11
CA GLN A 193 10.87 -17.03 -12.34
C GLN A 193 10.01 -16.04 -13.16
N ALA A 194 9.63 -14.91 -12.58
CA ALA A 194 8.87 -13.88 -13.28
C ALA A 194 9.69 -13.25 -14.41
N SER A 195 9.04 -12.89 -15.51
CA SER A 195 9.67 -12.19 -16.63
C SER A 195 10.11 -10.78 -16.24
N ALA A 196 9.33 -10.13 -15.36
CA ALA A 196 9.69 -8.86 -14.73
C ALA A 196 9.06 -8.75 -13.33
N VAL A 197 9.70 -7.96 -12.46
CA VAL A 197 9.22 -7.63 -11.12
C VAL A 197 9.15 -6.11 -10.99
N ILE A 198 8.02 -5.62 -10.51
CA ILE A 198 7.79 -4.20 -10.28
C ILE A 198 7.84 -3.93 -8.79
N ALA A 199 8.73 -3.04 -8.38
CA ALA A 199 8.78 -2.45 -7.06
C ALA A 199 8.01 -1.12 -7.06
N GLY A 200 7.16 -0.88 -6.05
CA GLY A 200 6.41 0.38 -5.93
C GLY A 200 7.31 1.59 -5.59
N SER A 201 8.51 1.35 -5.05
CA SER A 201 9.48 2.37 -4.66
C SER A 201 10.90 1.86 -4.79
N ARG A 202 11.89 2.78 -4.75
CA ARG A 202 13.32 2.43 -4.70
C ARG A 202 13.64 1.63 -3.45
N TYR A 203 13.02 1.96 -2.31
CA TYR A 203 13.18 1.21 -1.07
C TYR A 203 12.84 -0.29 -1.24
N ILE A 204 11.74 -0.62 -1.89
CA ILE A 204 11.39 -2.01 -2.20
C ILE A 204 12.31 -2.60 -3.26
N ALA A 205 12.69 -1.83 -4.28
CA ALA A 205 13.61 -2.29 -5.32
C ALA A 205 14.98 -2.66 -4.75
N ASP A 206 15.56 -1.81 -3.88
CA ASP A 206 16.85 -2.07 -3.25
C ASP A 206 16.85 -3.38 -2.47
N ARG A 207 15.75 -3.68 -1.78
CA ARG A 207 15.57 -4.96 -1.08
C ARG A 207 15.37 -6.16 -2.03
N LEU A 208 14.80 -5.93 -3.21
CA LEU A 208 14.57 -6.98 -4.20
C LEU A 208 15.83 -7.38 -4.98
N ARG A 209 16.88 -6.54 -5.01
CA ARG A 209 18.14 -6.83 -5.71
C ARG A 209 18.82 -8.14 -5.30
N GLU A 210 18.55 -8.64 -4.09
CA GLU A 210 19.04 -9.95 -3.64
C GLU A 210 18.25 -11.13 -4.24
N LEU A 211 17.08 -10.87 -4.81
CA LEU A 211 16.13 -11.90 -5.27
C LEU A 211 15.89 -11.86 -6.79
N VAL A 212 16.07 -10.72 -7.42
CA VAL A 212 15.70 -10.45 -8.81
C VAL A 212 16.86 -9.76 -9.51
N GLU A 213 17.20 -10.24 -10.70
CA GLU A 213 18.24 -9.64 -11.53
C GLU A 213 17.87 -8.20 -11.93
N PRO A 214 18.86 -7.29 -12.04
CA PRO A 214 18.61 -5.87 -12.28
C PRO A 214 17.84 -5.56 -13.57
N ASP A 215 18.04 -6.33 -14.63
CA ASP A 215 17.38 -6.19 -15.93
C ASP A 215 15.88 -6.53 -15.89
N ARG A 216 15.46 -7.33 -14.90
CA ARG A 216 14.06 -7.70 -14.67
C ARG A 216 13.38 -6.90 -13.57
N LEU A 217 14.11 -6.01 -12.87
CA LEU A 217 13.61 -5.22 -11.75
C LEU A 217 13.30 -3.78 -12.18
N HIS A 218 12.03 -3.41 -12.08
CA HIS A 218 11.55 -2.08 -12.49
C HIS A 218 10.93 -1.34 -11.31
N VAL A 219 11.15 -0.02 -11.21
CA VAL A 219 10.50 0.84 -10.21
C VAL A 219 9.37 1.59 -10.88
N ILE A 220 8.14 1.15 -10.63
CA ILE A 220 6.91 1.77 -11.15
C ILE A 220 5.96 2.00 -9.98
N PRO A 221 5.63 3.26 -9.66
CA PRO A 221 4.83 3.60 -8.48
C PRO A 221 3.36 3.19 -8.62
N ASN A 222 2.63 3.29 -7.50
CA ASN A 222 1.19 3.16 -7.51
C ASN A 222 0.53 4.38 -8.17
N ILE A 223 -0.66 4.15 -8.73
CA ILE A 223 -1.50 5.19 -9.33
C ILE A 223 -2.28 5.94 -8.25
N VAL A 224 -2.43 7.24 -8.44
CA VAL A 224 -3.41 8.08 -7.75
C VAL A 224 -4.38 8.71 -8.77
N ASP A 225 -5.67 8.53 -8.55
CA ASP A 225 -6.71 9.08 -9.43
C ASP A 225 -6.98 10.56 -9.10
N LEU A 226 -6.31 11.44 -9.82
CA LEU A 226 -6.38 12.87 -9.59
C LEU A 226 -7.80 13.43 -9.85
N THR A 227 -8.48 12.92 -10.86
CA THR A 227 -9.82 13.38 -11.23
C THR A 227 -10.86 12.99 -10.18
N ALA A 228 -10.80 11.76 -9.68
CA ALA A 228 -11.68 11.31 -8.61
C ALA A 228 -11.43 12.11 -7.31
N ILE A 229 -10.16 12.36 -6.99
CA ILE A 229 -9.80 13.18 -5.81
C ILE A 229 -10.28 14.61 -5.95
N ASP A 230 -10.09 15.25 -7.11
CA ASP A 230 -10.58 16.62 -7.35
C ASP A 230 -12.12 16.71 -7.20
N ALA A 231 -12.86 15.71 -7.67
CA ALA A 231 -14.31 15.65 -7.52
C ALA A 231 -14.74 15.50 -6.04
N ILE A 232 -14.05 14.66 -5.26
CA ILE A 232 -14.35 14.44 -3.84
C ILE A 232 -14.03 15.71 -3.03
N THR A 233 -12.87 16.31 -3.27
CA THR A 233 -12.37 17.46 -2.50
C THR A 233 -12.99 18.79 -2.92
N ALA A 234 -13.83 18.83 -3.94
CA ALA A 234 -14.66 19.97 -4.28
C ALA A 234 -15.67 20.33 -3.18
N THR A 235 -15.99 19.41 -2.29
CA THR A 235 -16.81 19.63 -1.10
C THR A 235 -15.94 19.64 0.15
N PRO A 236 -16.25 20.51 1.14
CA PRO A 236 -15.48 20.59 2.38
C PRO A 236 -15.65 19.34 3.27
N PRO A 237 -14.75 19.12 4.23
CA PRO A 237 -14.93 18.10 5.25
C PRO A 237 -16.15 18.42 6.13
N THR A 238 -16.78 17.35 6.62
CA THR A 238 -17.95 17.48 7.51
C THR A 238 -17.61 17.28 8.99
N SER A 239 -16.46 16.70 9.26
CA SER A 239 -16.01 16.31 10.60
C SER A 239 -15.29 17.40 11.38
N VAL A 240 -14.90 18.50 10.72
CA VAL A 240 -14.21 19.64 11.33
C VAL A 240 -14.79 20.97 10.81
N PRO A 241 -14.84 22.03 11.65
CA PRO A 241 -15.18 23.38 11.20
C PRO A 241 -14.08 23.94 10.27
N LEU A 242 -14.47 24.66 9.23
CA LEU A 242 -13.54 25.25 8.25
C LEU A 242 -12.89 26.56 8.70
N ASP A 243 -13.48 27.23 9.66
CA ASP A 243 -12.99 28.47 10.25
C ASP A 243 -11.87 28.28 11.27
N GLU A 244 -11.61 27.04 11.66
CA GLU A 244 -10.50 26.69 12.55
C GLU A 244 -9.32 26.08 11.77
N PRO A 245 -8.11 26.70 11.83
CA PRO A 245 -6.93 26.10 11.22
C PRO A 245 -6.56 24.78 11.93
N PHE A 246 -6.23 23.75 11.16
CA PHE A 246 -5.92 22.47 11.74
C PHE A 246 -4.73 21.76 11.08
N VAL A 247 -4.01 21.00 11.91
CA VAL A 247 -2.95 20.09 11.52
C VAL A 247 -3.50 18.67 11.57
N LEU A 248 -3.20 17.86 10.56
CA LEU A 248 -3.79 16.54 10.40
C LEU A 248 -2.78 15.42 10.64
N PHE A 249 -3.16 14.43 11.43
CA PHE A 249 -2.56 13.09 11.42
C PHE A 249 -3.63 12.09 10.96
N ILE A 250 -3.30 11.24 9.99
CA ILE A 250 -4.22 10.23 9.49
C ILE A 250 -3.53 8.87 9.34
N GLY A 251 -4.10 7.85 9.99
CA GLY A 251 -3.57 6.49 9.98
C GLY A 251 -3.89 5.72 11.24
N LYS A 252 -3.50 4.44 11.26
CA LYS A 252 -3.63 3.62 12.47
C LYS A 252 -2.82 4.20 13.61
N LEU A 253 -3.39 4.23 14.80
CA LEU A 253 -2.70 4.70 16.00
C LEU A 253 -1.81 3.59 16.59
N GLU A 254 -0.81 3.20 15.78
CA GLU A 254 0.18 2.14 16.05
C GLU A 254 1.59 2.73 16.02
N ARG A 255 2.54 2.02 16.64
CA ARG A 255 3.94 2.48 16.70
C ARG A 255 4.60 2.61 15.32
N ASN A 256 4.31 1.69 14.40
CA ASN A 256 4.84 1.72 13.04
C ASN A 256 4.40 2.98 12.27
N LYS A 257 3.22 3.51 12.54
CA LYS A 257 2.72 4.76 11.94
C LYS A 257 3.21 6.02 12.66
N GLY A 258 4.01 5.86 13.71
CA GLY A 258 4.60 6.97 14.44
C GLY A 258 3.66 7.64 15.46
N ALA A 259 2.53 7.00 15.82
CA ALA A 259 1.61 7.55 16.82
C ALA A 259 2.29 7.80 18.19
N HIS A 260 3.27 6.97 18.58
CA HIS A 260 4.07 7.22 19.79
C HIS A 260 4.98 8.44 19.64
N LEU A 261 5.52 8.70 18.45
CA LEU A 261 6.33 9.90 18.19
C LEU A 261 5.47 11.16 18.16
N LEU A 262 4.19 11.03 17.80
CA LEU A 262 3.26 12.14 17.83
C LEU A 262 3.03 12.66 19.25
N CYS A 263 3.05 11.79 20.28
CA CYS A 263 3.03 12.21 21.68
C CYS A 263 4.22 13.12 22.00
N ASP A 264 5.44 12.69 21.63
CA ASP A 264 6.67 13.46 21.87
C ASP A 264 6.66 14.79 21.11
N ILE A 265 6.19 14.76 19.86
CA ILE A 265 6.06 15.96 18.99
C ILE A 265 5.11 16.97 19.62
N VAL A 266 3.97 16.54 20.11
CA VAL A 266 2.98 17.42 20.76
C VAL A 266 3.51 18.03 22.03
N HIS A 267 4.19 17.26 22.89
CA HIS A 267 4.82 17.80 24.10
C HIS A 267 5.87 18.88 23.78
N ALA A 268 6.68 18.65 22.75
CA ALA A 268 7.74 19.58 22.36
C ALA A 268 7.25 20.81 21.56
N ALA A 269 6.06 20.76 20.96
CA ALA A 269 5.52 21.80 20.09
C ALA A 269 4.19 22.39 20.59
N CYS A 270 3.84 22.20 21.85
CA CYS A 270 2.54 22.61 22.38
C CYS A 270 2.26 24.12 22.14
N ASP A 271 3.24 24.99 22.32
CA ASP A 271 3.08 26.43 22.10
C ASP A 271 2.73 26.78 20.64
N ALA A 272 3.36 26.11 19.69
CA ALA A 272 3.07 26.31 18.27
C ALA A 272 1.68 25.82 17.87
N LEU A 273 1.16 24.80 18.54
CA LEU A 273 -0.15 24.22 18.28
C LEU A 273 -1.31 24.98 18.97
N GLN A 274 -1.05 26.00 19.78
CA GLN A 274 -2.12 26.75 20.47
C GLN A 274 -3.16 27.38 19.54
N ARG A 275 -2.76 27.73 18.32
CA ARG A 275 -3.63 28.34 17.32
C ARG A 275 -4.22 27.34 16.32
N HIS A 276 -3.88 26.07 16.43
CA HIS A 276 -4.34 25.00 15.54
C HIS A 276 -5.03 23.91 16.34
N THR A 277 -6.02 23.29 15.71
CA THR A 277 -6.58 22.03 16.22
C THR A 277 -5.78 20.87 15.64
N LEU A 278 -5.29 19.95 16.47
CA LEU A 278 -4.70 18.71 15.96
C LEU A 278 -5.83 17.70 15.69
N VAL A 279 -6.11 17.47 14.42
CA VAL A 279 -7.09 16.47 13.98
C VAL A 279 -6.41 15.12 13.82
N ILE A 280 -6.91 14.11 14.52
CA ILE A 280 -6.37 12.75 14.53
C ILE A 280 -7.44 11.80 14.00
N ALA A 281 -7.25 11.34 12.76
CA ALA A 281 -8.15 10.41 12.09
C ALA A 281 -7.56 9.00 12.06
N GLY A 282 -8.16 8.09 12.82
CA GLY A 282 -7.76 6.70 12.91
C GLY A 282 -7.95 6.09 14.30
N THR A 283 -7.81 4.78 14.36
CA THR A 283 -7.94 3.99 15.60
C THR A 283 -6.69 3.15 15.81
N GLY A 284 -6.47 2.76 17.06
CA GLY A 284 -5.35 1.87 17.43
C GLY A 284 -5.04 1.88 18.92
N PRO A 285 -4.11 1.02 19.35
CA PRO A 285 -3.79 0.84 20.77
C PRO A 285 -3.21 2.08 21.45
N LEU A 286 -2.64 3.03 20.69
CA LEU A 286 -2.03 4.25 21.22
C LEU A 286 -3.02 5.44 21.35
N LYS A 287 -4.32 5.22 21.13
CA LYS A 287 -5.32 6.29 21.24
C LYS A 287 -5.32 6.92 22.63
N HIS A 288 -5.35 6.10 23.67
CA HIS A 288 -5.36 6.58 25.07
C HIS A 288 -4.11 7.39 25.41
N ASP A 289 -2.94 6.94 24.99
CA ASP A 289 -1.67 7.66 25.22
C ASP A 289 -1.68 9.04 24.57
N LEU A 290 -2.23 9.14 23.35
CA LEU A 290 -2.41 10.40 22.63
C LEU A 290 -3.42 11.32 23.33
N GLU A 291 -4.56 10.81 23.77
CA GLU A 291 -5.55 11.58 24.52
C GLU A 291 -4.94 12.15 25.81
N GLN A 292 -4.14 11.36 26.52
CA GLN A 292 -3.42 11.80 27.72
C GLN A 292 -2.37 12.89 27.38
N ALA A 293 -1.61 12.74 26.30
CA ALA A 293 -0.65 13.74 25.85
C ALA A 293 -1.34 15.08 25.53
N MET A 294 -2.48 15.05 24.82
CA MET A 294 -3.25 16.27 24.53
C MET A 294 -3.76 16.94 25.80
N HIS A 295 -4.29 16.17 26.74
CA HIS A 295 -4.76 16.69 28.03
C HIS A 295 -3.61 17.34 28.83
N THR A 296 -2.45 16.70 28.88
CA THR A 296 -1.27 17.20 29.63
C THR A 296 -0.72 18.50 29.05
N THR A 297 -0.70 18.59 27.72
CA THR A 297 -0.15 19.77 26.99
C THR A 297 -1.19 20.83 26.71
N GLN A 298 -2.46 20.58 27.01
CA GLN A 298 -3.60 21.45 26.71
C GLN A 298 -3.72 21.82 25.21
N VAL A 299 -3.15 21.00 24.32
CA VAL A 299 -3.31 21.15 22.90
C VAL A 299 -4.74 20.76 22.50
N ARG A 300 -5.39 21.61 21.74
CA ARG A 300 -6.72 21.31 21.20
C ARG A 300 -6.61 20.16 20.22
N ALA A 301 -7.29 19.05 20.50
CA ALA A 301 -7.30 17.89 19.63
C ALA A 301 -8.73 17.40 19.34
N ARG A 302 -8.92 16.87 18.14
CA ARG A 302 -10.15 16.21 17.72
C ARG A 302 -9.85 14.82 17.21
N PHE A 303 -10.34 13.81 17.92
CA PHE A 303 -10.21 12.41 17.52
C PHE A 303 -11.45 12.00 16.73
N LEU A 304 -11.25 11.61 15.47
CA LEU A 304 -12.35 11.27 14.54
C LEU A 304 -12.56 9.76 14.41
N ASP A 305 -11.74 8.95 15.10
CA ASP A 305 -11.74 7.50 14.94
C ASP A 305 -11.61 7.06 13.48
N TRP A 306 -12.32 6.01 13.07
CA TRP A 306 -12.35 5.58 11.69
C TRP A 306 -13.30 6.45 10.87
N ILE A 307 -12.79 7.06 9.82
CA ILE A 307 -13.55 7.86 8.86
C ILE A 307 -13.53 7.17 7.48
N ASP A 308 -14.50 7.50 6.65
CA ASP A 308 -14.49 7.04 5.27
C ASP A 308 -13.37 7.69 4.44
N HIS A 309 -13.07 7.09 3.28
CA HIS A 309 -11.97 7.55 2.44
C HIS A 309 -12.21 8.95 1.85
N ASP A 310 -13.43 9.28 1.50
CA ASP A 310 -13.79 10.58 0.91
C ASP A 310 -13.59 11.69 1.94
N GLU A 311 -14.01 11.46 3.20
CA GLU A 311 -13.78 12.42 4.29
C GLU A 311 -12.29 12.58 4.59
N ALA A 312 -11.51 11.48 4.51
CA ALA A 312 -10.07 11.55 4.65
C ALA A 312 -9.41 12.45 3.60
N LEU A 313 -9.85 12.34 2.33
CA LEU A 313 -9.38 13.22 1.24
C LEU A 313 -9.79 14.68 1.44
N ARG A 314 -11.02 14.93 1.89
CA ARG A 314 -11.49 16.29 2.21
C ARG A 314 -10.66 16.92 3.33
N LEU A 315 -10.38 16.17 4.39
CA LEU A 315 -9.50 16.64 5.48
C LEU A 315 -8.10 16.95 4.97
N MET A 316 -7.51 16.09 4.13
CA MET A 316 -6.20 16.36 3.52
C MET A 316 -6.21 17.63 2.69
N ALA A 317 -7.24 17.87 1.89
CA ALA A 317 -7.33 19.04 1.03
C ALA A 317 -7.48 20.37 1.82
N HIS A 318 -7.96 20.32 3.06
CA HIS A 318 -8.28 21.50 3.84
C HIS A 318 -7.35 21.71 5.06
N CYS A 319 -6.50 20.75 5.41
CA CYS A 319 -5.57 20.93 6.53
C CYS A 319 -4.41 21.87 6.16
N ASP A 320 -3.92 22.58 7.16
CA ASP A 320 -2.73 23.43 7.03
C ASP A 320 -1.44 22.64 6.84
N LEU A 321 -1.36 21.44 7.44
CA LEU A 321 -0.20 20.59 7.39
C LEU A 321 -0.57 19.14 7.73
N LEU A 322 -0.14 18.20 6.91
CA LEU A 322 -0.20 16.77 7.23
C LEU A 322 1.08 16.34 7.94
N LEU A 323 0.94 15.76 9.13
CA LEU A 323 2.05 15.15 9.86
C LEU A 323 2.12 13.65 9.55
N PHE A 324 3.29 13.23 9.07
CA PHE A 324 3.54 11.82 8.73
C PHE A 324 4.81 11.31 9.43
N PRO A 325 4.78 11.14 10.78
CA PRO A 325 5.93 10.70 11.57
C PRO A 325 6.14 9.18 11.51
N SER A 326 5.85 8.54 10.38
CA SER A 326 5.95 7.09 10.25
C SER A 326 7.35 6.59 10.60
N ALA A 327 7.45 5.69 11.56
CA ALA A 327 8.70 5.07 12.01
C ALA A 327 9.00 3.74 11.29
N TRP A 328 8.15 3.35 10.37
CA TRP A 328 8.21 2.10 9.63
C TRP A 328 8.68 2.33 8.20
N GLY A 329 9.39 1.35 7.64
CA GLY A 329 9.75 1.34 6.23
C GLY A 329 8.53 1.18 5.32
N GLU A 330 7.75 2.24 5.15
CA GLU A 330 6.59 2.27 4.25
C GLU A 330 7.01 1.85 2.84
N PRO A 331 6.39 0.84 2.23
CA PRO A 331 6.72 0.45 0.86
C PRO A 331 6.51 1.60 -0.14
N LEU A 332 5.31 2.16 -0.17
CA LEU A 332 4.93 3.40 -0.84
C LEU A 332 3.60 3.87 -0.24
N SER A 333 3.64 4.94 0.55
CA SER A 333 2.46 5.40 1.30
C SER A 333 1.36 5.94 0.40
N ARG A 334 0.18 5.32 0.46
CA ARG A 334 -1.00 5.82 -0.24
C ARG A 334 -1.46 7.18 0.29
N VAL A 335 -1.39 7.37 1.61
CA VAL A 335 -1.71 8.66 2.26
C VAL A 335 -0.86 9.79 1.70
N LEU A 336 0.44 9.57 1.49
CA LEU A 336 1.31 10.59 0.91
C LEU A 336 1.03 10.85 -0.58
N LEU A 337 0.67 9.82 -1.36
CA LEU A 337 0.26 10.00 -2.75
C LEU A 337 -1.04 10.83 -2.84
N GLU A 338 -2.00 10.54 -1.98
CA GLU A 338 -3.28 11.24 -1.89
C GLU A 338 -3.09 12.67 -1.38
N ALA A 339 -2.23 12.89 -0.37
CA ALA A 339 -1.86 14.22 0.11
C ALA A 339 -1.26 15.07 -1.01
N CYS A 340 -0.32 14.52 -1.80
CA CYS A 340 0.20 15.22 -2.97
C CYS A 340 -0.91 15.58 -3.97
N ALA A 341 -1.83 14.67 -4.24
CA ALA A 341 -2.96 14.94 -5.13
C ALA A 341 -3.89 16.03 -4.59
N CYS A 342 -4.10 16.08 -3.28
CA CYS A 342 -4.91 17.10 -2.59
C CYS A 342 -4.21 18.46 -2.44
N ARG A 343 -2.98 18.66 -2.92
CA ARG A 343 -2.15 19.86 -2.68
C ARG A 343 -1.83 20.08 -1.20
N THR A 344 -1.82 19.02 -0.40
CA THR A 344 -1.58 19.09 1.04
C THR A 344 -0.09 19.30 1.31
N PRO A 345 0.30 20.32 2.08
CA PRO A 345 1.67 20.41 2.60
C PRO A 345 1.94 19.23 3.53
N VAL A 346 3.06 18.55 3.35
CA VAL A 346 3.42 17.36 4.13
C VAL A 346 4.73 17.60 4.89
N LEU A 347 4.73 17.23 6.17
CA LEU A 347 5.94 17.01 6.95
C LEU A 347 6.04 15.53 7.31
N ALA A 348 7.12 14.87 6.87
CA ALA A 348 7.27 13.43 7.03
C ALA A 348 8.63 13.02 7.59
N MET A 349 8.70 11.82 8.18
CA MET A 349 9.97 11.13 8.38
C MET A 349 10.37 10.37 7.11
N PRO A 350 11.66 10.40 6.71
CA PRO A 350 12.14 9.80 5.45
C PRO A 350 12.29 8.28 5.56
N THR A 351 11.25 7.58 5.99
CA THR A 351 11.24 6.12 6.17
C THR A 351 10.75 5.40 4.91
N GLY A 352 11.39 4.29 4.57
CA GLY A 352 10.98 3.45 3.45
C GLY A 352 10.94 4.20 2.12
N GLY A 353 9.81 4.10 1.41
CA GLY A 353 9.54 4.77 0.14
C GLY A 353 9.06 6.23 0.26
N THR A 354 9.02 6.81 1.45
CA THR A 354 8.63 8.22 1.64
C THR A 354 9.45 9.18 0.79
N PRO A 355 10.81 9.05 0.67
CA PRO A 355 11.61 9.93 -0.19
C PRO A 355 11.34 9.77 -1.71
N ASP A 356 10.66 8.72 -2.13
CA ASP A 356 10.23 8.59 -3.52
C ASP A 356 9.02 9.48 -3.85
N ILE A 357 8.24 9.83 -2.82
CA ILE A 357 7.06 10.70 -2.94
C ILE A 357 7.43 12.14 -2.56
N ILE A 358 8.02 12.35 -1.40
CA ILE A 358 8.35 13.67 -0.84
C ILE A 358 9.84 13.94 -1.03
N VAL A 359 10.16 15.06 -1.66
CA VAL A 359 11.51 15.60 -1.79
C VAL A 359 11.62 16.82 -0.87
N ASP A 360 12.58 16.79 0.05
CA ASP A 360 12.71 17.83 1.08
C ASP A 360 12.90 19.22 0.47
N GLY A 361 12.08 20.17 0.91
CA GLY A 361 12.09 21.56 0.46
C GLY A 361 11.50 21.81 -0.94
N GLU A 362 11.16 20.77 -1.71
CA GLU A 362 10.57 20.91 -3.04
C GLU A 362 9.04 20.75 -2.97
N ASN A 363 8.54 19.58 -2.55
CA ASN A 363 7.11 19.26 -2.52
C ASN A 363 6.61 18.80 -1.14
N GLY A 364 7.40 19.06 -0.10
CA GLY A 364 7.13 18.74 1.29
C GLY A 364 8.39 18.94 2.12
N ALA A 365 8.34 18.59 3.39
CA ALA A 365 9.47 18.67 4.30
C ALA A 365 9.77 17.28 4.91
N LEU A 366 11.06 16.97 5.06
CA LEU A 366 11.53 15.74 5.68
C LEU A 366 12.32 16.06 6.96
N ALA A 367 12.14 15.23 7.99
CA ALA A 367 12.86 15.32 9.25
C ALA A 367 13.22 13.93 9.77
N THR A 368 14.50 13.72 10.11
CA THR A 368 15.03 12.40 10.50
C THR A 368 14.89 12.10 11.98
N THR A 369 14.63 13.11 12.81
CA THR A 369 14.54 13.01 14.28
C THR A 369 13.33 13.79 14.78
N VAL A 370 12.82 13.47 15.97
CA VAL A 370 11.72 14.20 16.59
C VAL A 370 12.06 15.69 16.79
N PRO A 371 13.22 16.08 17.30
CA PRO A 371 13.57 17.51 17.41
C PRO A 371 13.58 18.24 16.07
N ALA A 372 14.12 17.63 15.01
CA ALA A 372 14.09 18.20 13.66
C ALA A 372 12.66 18.30 13.11
N PHE A 373 11.82 17.30 13.40
CA PHE A 373 10.40 17.29 13.01
C PHE A 373 9.63 18.42 13.68
N VAL A 374 9.83 18.62 14.98
CA VAL A 374 9.24 19.73 15.75
C VAL A 374 9.69 21.07 15.16
N HIS A 375 11.00 21.27 14.94
CA HIS A 375 11.53 22.51 14.37
C HIS A 375 10.88 22.81 13.00
N ARG A 376 10.83 21.82 12.10
CA ARG A 376 10.20 21.98 10.78
C ARG A 376 8.70 22.22 10.87
N MET A 377 8.01 21.57 11.81
CA MET A 377 6.58 21.79 12.04
C MET A 377 6.29 23.24 12.46
N VAL A 378 7.04 23.76 13.44
CA VAL A 378 6.93 25.16 13.91
C VAL A 378 7.22 26.13 12.76
N GLU A 379 8.25 25.89 11.97
CA GLU A 379 8.59 26.69 10.79
C GLU A 379 7.42 26.73 9.80
N LEU A 380 6.89 25.55 9.42
CA LEU A 380 5.82 25.46 8.44
C LEU A 380 4.49 26.06 8.97
N ILE A 381 4.17 25.87 10.24
CA ILE A 381 2.98 26.47 10.86
C ILE A 381 3.03 28.01 10.74
N ASN A 382 4.18 28.60 10.94
CA ASN A 382 4.37 30.05 10.91
C ASN A 382 4.58 30.63 9.49
N GLN A 383 4.72 29.78 8.45
CA GLN A 383 4.98 30.22 7.07
C GLN A 383 3.90 29.71 6.09
N PRO A 384 2.70 30.32 6.07
CA PRO A 384 1.59 29.85 5.23
C PRO A 384 1.92 29.88 3.73
N GLU A 385 2.68 30.86 3.25
CA GLU A 385 3.08 30.95 1.84
C GLU A 385 3.98 29.77 1.44
N LYS A 386 4.92 29.37 2.32
CA LYS A 386 5.77 28.21 2.11
C LYS A 386 4.95 26.91 2.06
N ARG A 387 3.98 26.75 2.97
CA ARG A 387 3.07 25.61 2.94
C ARG A 387 2.31 25.53 1.61
N ARG A 388 1.75 26.65 1.14
CA ARG A 388 1.03 26.69 -0.15
C ARG A 388 1.94 26.31 -1.32
N ALA A 389 3.16 26.85 -1.36
CA ALA A 389 4.13 26.53 -2.42
C ALA A 389 4.47 25.03 -2.43
N LEU A 390 4.74 24.43 -1.27
CA LEU A 390 4.99 22.99 -1.14
C LEU A 390 3.80 22.14 -1.60
N GLY A 391 2.57 22.56 -1.25
CA GLY A 391 1.36 21.88 -1.69
C GLY A 391 1.14 21.92 -3.21
N VAL A 392 1.40 23.06 -3.85
CA VAL A 392 1.33 23.19 -5.31
C VAL A 392 2.34 22.27 -5.99
N GLU A 393 3.59 22.25 -5.53
CA GLU A 393 4.61 21.35 -6.09
C GLU A 393 4.34 19.87 -5.80
N ALA A 394 3.69 19.55 -4.65
CA ALA A 394 3.22 18.22 -4.36
C ALA A 394 2.21 17.74 -5.43
N ARG A 395 1.27 18.58 -5.81
CA ARG A 395 0.30 18.30 -6.88
C ARG A 395 1.00 18.12 -8.23
N HIS A 396 1.88 19.01 -8.62
CA HIS A 396 2.66 18.88 -9.86
C HIS A 396 3.44 17.56 -9.91
N ARG A 397 3.99 17.15 -8.76
CA ARG A 397 4.69 15.86 -8.68
C ARG A 397 3.71 14.69 -8.84
N ALA A 398 2.53 14.74 -8.25
CA ALA A 398 1.49 13.73 -8.43
C ALA A 398 1.09 13.61 -9.91
N GLU A 399 0.89 14.71 -10.61
CA GLU A 399 0.57 14.76 -12.03
C GLU A 399 1.68 14.16 -12.90
N ARG A 400 2.94 14.51 -12.64
CA ARG A 400 4.08 14.07 -13.46
C ARG A 400 4.50 12.63 -13.21
N ARG A 401 4.19 12.04 -12.04
CA ARG A 401 4.74 10.73 -11.65
C ARG A 401 3.70 9.66 -11.30
N PHE A 402 2.56 10.05 -10.76
CA PHE A 402 1.59 9.12 -10.16
C PHE A 402 0.24 9.14 -10.86
N ALA A 403 0.04 10.03 -11.82
CA ALA A 403 -1.20 10.08 -12.60
C ALA A 403 -1.44 8.79 -13.39
N PRO A 404 -2.71 8.37 -13.57
CA PRO A 404 -3.05 7.11 -14.22
C PRO A 404 -2.41 6.94 -15.60
N GLY A 405 -2.45 7.98 -16.45
CA GLY A 405 -1.87 7.94 -17.78
C GLY A 405 -0.34 7.78 -17.80
N VAL A 406 0.36 8.38 -16.82
CA VAL A 406 1.83 8.31 -16.71
C VAL A 406 2.27 6.89 -16.31
N VAL A 407 1.67 6.35 -15.26
CA VAL A 407 2.03 5.02 -14.76
C VAL A 407 1.62 3.92 -15.76
N ALA A 408 0.43 4.04 -16.36
CA ALA A 408 0.00 3.08 -17.38
C ALA A 408 0.89 3.09 -18.63
N ALA A 409 1.43 4.24 -19.05
CA ALA A 409 2.38 4.33 -20.14
C ALA A 409 3.72 3.63 -19.84
N GLN A 410 4.22 3.75 -18.60
CA GLN A 410 5.42 3.02 -18.17
C GLN A 410 5.20 1.51 -18.22
N LEU A 411 4.04 1.05 -17.74
CA LEU A 411 3.67 -0.38 -17.78
C LEU A 411 3.50 -0.88 -19.21
N GLU A 412 2.86 -0.10 -20.06
CA GLU A 412 2.70 -0.44 -21.48
C GLU A 412 4.05 -0.65 -22.18
N THR A 413 5.02 0.23 -21.91
CA THR A 413 6.39 0.10 -22.42
C THR A 413 7.04 -1.19 -21.94
N LEU A 414 6.89 -1.52 -20.65
CA LEU A 414 7.40 -2.77 -20.09
C LEU A 414 6.71 -3.99 -20.73
N TYR A 415 5.39 -3.98 -20.88
CA TYR A 415 4.66 -5.10 -21.50
C TYR A 415 5.09 -5.32 -22.95
N GLN A 416 5.25 -4.25 -23.72
CA GLN A 416 5.72 -4.33 -25.10
C GLN A 416 7.13 -4.90 -25.20
N SER A 417 8.03 -4.57 -24.28
CA SER A 417 9.39 -5.12 -24.26
C SER A 417 9.43 -6.63 -24.00
N LEU A 418 8.49 -7.15 -23.24
CA LEU A 418 8.38 -8.57 -22.89
C LEU A 418 7.68 -9.41 -23.97
N LEU A 419 6.99 -8.79 -24.91
CA LEU A 419 6.27 -9.44 -26.01
C LEU A 419 7.08 -9.50 -27.31
N ARG A 420 8.25 -8.87 -27.35
CA ARG A 420 9.22 -8.93 -28.46
C ARG A 420 10.09 -10.17 -28.34
#